data_b622687c054ce69adff8d73e789ae204
#
_entry.id   b622687c054ce69adff8d73e789ae204
#
_cell.length_a   1.000
_cell.length_b   1.000
_cell.length_c   1.000
_cell.angle_alpha   90.00
_cell.angle_beta   90.00
_cell.angle_gamma   90.00
#
_symmetry.space_group_name_H-M   'P 1'
#
loop_
_entity.id
_entity.type
_entity.pdbx_description
1 polymer ?
#
loop_
_entity_poly.entity_id
_entity_poly.type
_entity_poly.pdbx_seq_one_letter_code
_entity_poly.pdbx_strand_id
1 'polypeptide(L)'
;MSDAASDGGSRTFTDVIFDLGGVVLRWEPQRAYEQVMPAEEVGGFMDEICFNEWNRRHDAGHDWDEGEAELISRLPHRREAIEAYRRYFDQTITGMVPGTGAIIAELQQAGIRQVALTNWSADLFHPTRRRFGLLNRFAGIVVSGEEGIAKPDPRLFSIVLERYDIDPASAIFIDDNQHNCDTAKGLGLEVINFTGADQARQRLVDLGLLGERADVPGPIFHIAKRKQWEAAKEHGNYIWSTRRVTLETQGFVHCSSAEQVLPVRTRSYSDLADDELVVLQLDPAALSAPVIMEADPSSGEQYPHLYGELVPSEVSAELPITAFAGAVL
;
A
#
# COMPACT_ATOMS: atom_id res chain seq x y z
N MET A 1 53.99 5.16 -5.81
CA MET A 1 52.93 5.19 -4.80
C MET A 1 51.93 6.23 -5.27
N SER A 2 50.93 5.80 -5.98
CA SER A 2 49.85 6.66 -6.50
C SER A 2 48.62 6.30 -5.72
N ASP A 3 48.19 7.21 -4.82
CA ASP A 3 46.92 7.15 -4.13
C ASP A 3 45.81 7.28 -5.18
N ALA A 4 45.11 6.18 -5.45
CA ALA A 4 43.83 6.22 -6.12
C ALA A 4 42.80 6.74 -5.10
N ALA A 5 42.56 8.05 -5.12
CA ALA A 5 41.40 8.64 -4.49
C ALA A 5 40.17 7.99 -5.14
N SER A 6 39.42 7.20 -4.39
CA SER A 6 38.11 6.74 -4.78
C SER A 6 37.21 7.98 -4.89
N ASP A 7 36.91 8.34 -6.12
CA ASP A 7 35.91 9.35 -6.47
C ASP A 7 34.54 8.83 -5.98
N GLY A 8 34.16 9.21 -4.77
CA GLY A 8 32.87 8.95 -4.17
C GLY A 8 31.83 9.85 -4.80
N GLY A 9 31.60 9.74 -6.10
CA GLY A 9 30.48 10.39 -6.76
C GLY A 9 29.19 9.95 -6.08
N SER A 10 28.46 10.88 -5.47
CA SER A 10 27.14 10.62 -4.89
C SER A 10 26.25 10.00 -5.96
N ARG A 11 25.85 8.75 -5.76
CA ARG A 11 24.93 8.03 -6.65
C ARG A 11 23.60 8.79 -6.67
N THR A 12 23.12 9.18 -7.84
CA THR A 12 21.82 9.85 -7.97
C THR A 12 20.78 8.82 -8.39
N PHE A 13 19.73 8.69 -7.59
CA PHE A 13 18.64 7.77 -7.86
C PHE A 13 17.45 8.51 -8.49
N THR A 14 16.87 7.92 -9.53
CA THR A 14 15.73 8.47 -10.29
C THR A 14 14.51 7.56 -10.22
N ASP A 15 14.72 6.31 -9.87
CA ASP A 15 13.68 5.27 -9.90
C ASP A 15 13.66 4.45 -8.61
N VAL A 16 12.44 4.09 -8.19
CA VAL A 16 12.22 3.11 -7.12
C VAL A 16 11.30 2.02 -7.65
N ILE A 17 11.75 0.77 -7.52
CA ILE A 17 11.00 -0.43 -7.89
C ILE A 17 10.51 -1.07 -6.60
N PHE A 18 9.19 -1.19 -6.44
CA PHE A 18 8.56 -1.76 -5.25
C PHE A 18 8.08 -3.19 -5.50
N ASP A 19 8.31 -4.10 -4.56
CA ASP A 19 7.39 -5.22 -4.40
C ASP A 19 6.04 -4.73 -3.88
N LEU A 20 4.99 -5.55 -4.05
CA LEU A 20 3.65 -5.23 -3.56
C LEU A 20 3.26 -6.06 -2.34
N GLY A 21 3.33 -7.39 -2.41
CA GLY A 21 3.00 -8.26 -1.30
C GLY A 21 3.99 -8.12 -0.13
N GLY A 22 3.51 -7.87 1.09
CA GLY A 22 4.39 -7.64 2.25
C GLY A 22 5.02 -6.25 2.32
N VAL A 23 5.06 -5.49 1.21
CA VAL A 23 5.66 -4.13 1.14
C VAL A 23 4.61 -3.04 1.02
N VAL A 24 3.68 -3.16 0.09
CA VAL A 24 2.60 -2.18 -0.15
C VAL A 24 1.27 -2.69 0.37
N LEU A 25 0.99 -3.97 0.16
CA LEU A 25 -0.24 -4.64 0.58
C LEU A 25 0.06 -5.76 1.57
N ARG A 26 -0.74 -5.87 2.63
CA ARG A 26 -0.67 -6.98 3.58
C ARG A 26 -1.27 -8.22 2.94
N TRP A 27 -0.48 -9.26 2.79
CA TRP A 27 -0.89 -10.56 2.27
C TRP A 27 -0.83 -11.62 3.36
N GLU A 28 -1.99 -12.17 3.68
CA GLU A 28 -2.20 -13.18 4.73
C GLU A 28 -2.93 -14.38 4.11
N PRO A 29 -2.21 -15.29 3.42
CA PRO A 29 -2.82 -16.38 2.64
C PRO A 29 -3.70 -17.32 3.49
N GLN A 30 -3.40 -17.45 4.78
CA GLN A 30 -4.20 -18.25 5.71
C GLN A 30 -5.67 -17.82 5.79
N ARG A 31 -5.97 -16.54 5.54
CA ARG A 31 -7.34 -16.00 5.61
C ARG A 31 -8.31 -16.66 4.63
N ALA A 32 -7.82 -17.11 3.49
CA ALA A 32 -8.65 -17.84 2.54
C ALA A 32 -9.10 -19.20 3.10
N TYR A 33 -8.20 -19.89 3.79
CA TYR A 33 -8.45 -21.20 4.36
C TYR A 33 -9.31 -21.14 5.63
N GLU A 34 -9.19 -20.07 6.41
CA GLU A 34 -10.03 -19.81 7.58
C GLU A 34 -11.53 -19.71 7.24
N GLN A 35 -11.87 -19.55 5.96
CA GLN A 35 -13.28 -19.56 5.49
C GLN A 35 -13.88 -20.98 5.43
N VAL A 36 -13.04 -22.03 5.45
CA VAL A 36 -13.49 -23.42 5.24
C VAL A 36 -12.96 -24.40 6.28
N MET A 37 -12.05 -23.96 7.16
CA MET A 37 -11.51 -24.79 8.24
C MET A 37 -11.15 -23.97 9.47
N PRO A 38 -11.04 -24.59 10.67
CA PRO A 38 -10.56 -23.93 11.88
C PRO A 38 -9.15 -23.36 11.72
N ALA A 39 -8.90 -22.17 12.29
CA ALA A 39 -7.63 -21.45 12.15
C ALA A 39 -6.42 -22.29 12.62
N GLU A 40 -6.61 -23.11 13.65
CA GLU A 40 -5.57 -24.00 14.19
C GLU A 40 -5.16 -25.14 13.24
N GLU A 41 -6.00 -25.49 12.26
CA GLU A 41 -5.71 -26.53 11.26
C GLU A 41 -5.02 -25.97 10.01
N VAL A 42 -5.15 -24.66 9.74
CA VAL A 42 -4.69 -24.02 8.49
C VAL A 42 -3.19 -24.22 8.27
N GLY A 43 -2.37 -24.00 9.29
CA GLY A 43 -0.91 -24.18 9.18
C GLY A 43 -0.53 -25.58 8.75
N GLY A 44 -1.11 -26.60 9.37
CA GLY A 44 -0.86 -28.01 9.02
C GLY A 44 -1.31 -28.35 7.59
N PHE A 45 -2.44 -27.76 7.14
CA PHE A 45 -2.90 -27.93 5.76
C PHE A 45 -1.97 -27.24 4.75
N MET A 46 -1.52 -26.03 5.02
CA MET A 46 -0.58 -25.30 4.15
C MET A 46 0.75 -26.06 4.01
N ASP A 47 1.24 -26.68 5.10
CA ASP A 47 2.42 -27.54 5.06
C ASP A 47 2.16 -28.82 4.23
N GLU A 48 0.99 -29.47 4.40
CA GLU A 48 0.59 -30.69 3.69
C GLU A 48 0.61 -30.49 2.16
N ILE A 49 0.20 -29.31 1.68
CA ILE A 49 0.17 -28.97 0.24
C ILE A 49 1.45 -28.33 -0.27
N CYS A 50 2.45 -28.07 0.59
CA CYS A 50 3.64 -27.25 0.27
C CYS A 50 3.22 -25.89 -0.33
N PHE A 51 2.36 -25.15 0.39
CA PHE A 51 1.68 -23.95 -0.12
C PHE A 51 2.62 -22.96 -0.83
N ASN A 52 3.75 -22.62 -0.24
CA ASN A 52 4.66 -21.64 -0.82
C ASN A 52 5.19 -22.03 -2.20
N GLU A 53 5.49 -23.35 -2.40
CA GLU A 53 5.94 -23.86 -3.69
C GLU A 53 4.78 -23.90 -4.68
N TRP A 54 3.61 -24.36 -4.25
CA TRP A 54 2.41 -24.42 -5.05
C TRP A 54 1.99 -23.03 -5.54
N ASN A 55 1.89 -22.05 -4.62
CA ASN A 55 1.54 -20.66 -4.97
C ASN A 55 2.56 -20.03 -5.93
N ARG A 56 3.88 -20.26 -5.69
CA ARG A 56 4.94 -19.74 -6.55
C ARG A 56 4.83 -20.23 -8.01
N ARG A 57 4.30 -21.44 -8.26
CA ARG A 57 4.04 -21.93 -9.62
C ARG A 57 2.97 -21.10 -10.31
N HIS A 58 1.89 -20.76 -9.60
CA HIS A 58 0.82 -19.90 -10.12
C HIS A 58 1.29 -18.45 -10.30
N ASP A 59 2.13 -17.95 -9.43
CA ASP A 59 2.80 -16.65 -9.58
C ASP A 59 3.73 -16.60 -10.80
N ALA A 60 4.20 -17.76 -11.27
CA ALA A 60 4.97 -17.93 -12.50
C ALA A 60 4.10 -18.31 -13.71
N GLY A 61 2.77 -18.12 -13.63
CA GLY A 61 1.84 -18.30 -14.73
C GLY A 61 1.29 -19.71 -14.91
N HIS A 62 1.49 -20.65 -13.97
CA HIS A 62 0.84 -21.94 -14.01
C HIS A 62 -0.68 -21.80 -13.87
N ASP A 63 -1.43 -22.49 -14.71
CA ASP A 63 -2.89 -22.44 -14.71
C ASP A 63 -3.50 -22.92 -13.39
N TRP A 64 -4.51 -22.21 -12.89
CA TRP A 64 -5.16 -22.54 -11.61
C TRP A 64 -5.96 -23.83 -11.67
N ASP A 65 -6.69 -24.09 -12.75
CA ASP A 65 -7.50 -25.30 -12.89
C ASP A 65 -6.61 -26.54 -12.95
N GLU A 66 -5.44 -26.44 -13.63
CA GLU A 66 -4.44 -27.51 -13.67
C GLU A 66 -3.81 -27.73 -12.29
N GLY A 67 -3.35 -26.67 -11.62
CA GLY A 67 -2.69 -26.76 -10.31
C GLY A 67 -3.62 -27.26 -9.21
N GLU A 68 -4.88 -26.83 -9.19
CA GLU A 68 -5.90 -27.35 -8.28
C GLU A 68 -6.22 -28.84 -8.58
N ALA A 69 -6.38 -29.21 -9.86
CA ALA A 69 -6.64 -30.60 -10.25
C ALA A 69 -5.50 -31.54 -9.86
N GLU A 70 -4.24 -31.12 -10.02
CA GLU A 70 -3.06 -31.87 -9.57
C GLU A 70 -3.11 -32.16 -8.07
N LEU A 71 -3.36 -31.15 -7.23
CA LEU A 71 -3.47 -31.32 -5.78
C LEU A 71 -4.66 -32.17 -5.39
N ILE A 72 -5.83 -31.95 -5.99
CA ILE A 72 -7.06 -32.70 -5.70
C ILE A 72 -6.88 -34.19 -6.06
N SER A 73 -6.16 -34.51 -7.15
CA SER A 73 -5.87 -35.91 -7.50
C SER A 73 -5.06 -36.64 -6.43
N ARG A 74 -4.16 -35.92 -5.72
CA ARG A 74 -3.32 -36.44 -4.63
C ARG A 74 -4.06 -36.44 -3.28
N LEU A 75 -4.89 -35.43 -3.04
CA LEU A 75 -5.61 -35.18 -1.79
C LEU A 75 -7.11 -34.95 -2.03
N PRO A 76 -7.86 -35.95 -2.53
CA PRO A 76 -9.25 -35.78 -2.94
C PRO A 76 -10.19 -35.37 -1.80
N HIS A 77 -9.83 -35.73 -0.55
CA HIS A 77 -10.57 -35.35 0.65
C HIS A 77 -10.36 -33.89 1.08
N ARG A 78 -9.38 -33.19 0.49
CA ARG A 78 -9.06 -31.78 0.73
C ARG A 78 -9.58 -30.82 -0.37
N ARG A 79 -10.40 -31.31 -1.31
CA ARG A 79 -10.90 -30.52 -2.46
C ARG A 79 -11.37 -29.12 -2.06
N GLU A 80 -12.27 -29.04 -1.09
CA GLU A 80 -12.85 -27.75 -0.67
C GLU A 80 -11.77 -26.78 -0.18
N ALA A 81 -10.81 -27.28 0.59
CA ALA A 81 -9.70 -26.49 1.10
C ALA A 81 -8.75 -26.05 -0.03
N ILE A 82 -8.46 -26.93 -1.00
CA ILE A 82 -7.60 -26.59 -2.15
C ILE A 82 -8.22 -25.45 -2.98
N GLU A 83 -9.52 -25.56 -3.29
CA GLU A 83 -10.26 -24.56 -4.07
C GLU A 83 -10.50 -23.25 -3.28
N ALA A 84 -10.38 -23.26 -1.95
CA ALA A 84 -10.66 -22.11 -1.09
C ALA A 84 -9.71 -20.94 -1.33
N TYR A 85 -8.43 -21.19 -1.63
CA TYR A 85 -7.46 -20.13 -1.83
C TYR A 85 -7.87 -19.18 -2.96
N ARG A 86 -8.18 -19.71 -4.13
CA ARG A 86 -8.64 -18.90 -5.28
C ARG A 86 -10.02 -18.30 -5.03
N ARG A 87 -10.94 -19.05 -4.43
CA ARG A 87 -12.32 -18.61 -4.14
C ARG A 87 -12.39 -17.45 -3.18
N TYR A 88 -11.54 -17.44 -2.16
CA TYR A 88 -11.53 -16.43 -1.10
C TYR A 88 -10.25 -15.58 -1.10
N PHE A 89 -9.59 -15.47 -2.25
CA PHE A 89 -8.34 -14.74 -2.38
C PHE A 89 -8.46 -13.28 -1.93
N ASP A 90 -9.58 -12.62 -2.17
CA ASP A 90 -9.84 -11.25 -1.74
C ASP A 90 -9.73 -11.06 -0.22
N GLN A 91 -9.97 -12.12 0.57
CA GLN A 91 -9.81 -12.12 2.02
C GLN A 91 -8.32 -12.17 2.44
N THR A 92 -7.43 -12.64 1.57
CA THR A 92 -6.00 -12.72 1.86
C THR A 92 -5.31 -11.36 1.84
N ILE A 93 -5.89 -10.36 1.16
CA ILE A 93 -5.36 -9.00 1.11
C ILE A 93 -6.09 -8.18 2.17
N THR A 94 -5.48 -8.07 3.33
CA THR A 94 -6.11 -7.53 4.55
C THR A 94 -5.97 -6.02 4.67
N GLY A 95 -5.36 -5.36 3.69
CA GLY A 95 -5.22 -3.90 3.63
C GLY A 95 -3.85 -3.46 3.13
N MET A 96 -3.56 -2.18 3.28
CA MET A 96 -2.25 -1.61 2.96
C MET A 96 -1.27 -1.84 4.12
N VAL A 97 0.02 -1.97 3.79
CA VAL A 97 1.08 -1.94 4.81
C VAL A 97 1.16 -0.52 5.38
N PRO A 98 1.03 -0.34 6.71
CA PRO A 98 1.04 0.98 7.32
C PRO A 98 2.32 1.76 6.97
N GLY A 99 2.17 3.04 6.62
CA GLY A 99 3.27 3.94 6.31
C GLY A 99 3.82 3.87 4.89
N THR A 100 3.68 2.76 4.16
CA THR A 100 4.24 2.64 2.79
C THR A 100 3.54 3.59 1.80
N GLY A 101 2.23 3.81 1.95
CA GLY A 101 1.51 4.78 1.12
C GLY A 101 2.07 6.20 1.24
N ALA A 102 2.51 6.62 2.44
CA ALA A 102 3.16 7.90 2.65
C ALA A 102 4.53 8.00 1.96
N ILE A 103 5.33 6.92 2.00
CA ILE A 103 6.61 6.86 1.27
C ILE A 103 6.37 7.05 -0.23
N ILE A 104 5.37 6.37 -0.79
CA ILE A 104 4.98 6.50 -2.20
C ILE A 104 4.62 7.96 -2.53
N ALA A 105 3.85 8.63 -1.66
CA ALA A 105 3.48 10.03 -1.84
C ALA A 105 4.70 10.97 -1.76
N GLU A 106 5.58 10.79 -0.77
CA GLU A 106 6.80 11.59 -0.60
C GLU A 106 7.74 11.45 -1.80
N LEU A 107 7.97 10.22 -2.29
CA LEU A 107 8.77 9.97 -3.50
C LEU A 107 8.18 10.62 -4.75
N GLN A 108 6.84 10.58 -4.88
CA GLN A 108 6.13 11.25 -5.99
C GLN A 108 6.33 12.77 -5.95
N GLN A 109 6.25 13.38 -4.76
CA GLN A 109 6.52 14.81 -4.57
C GLN A 109 7.99 15.18 -4.87
N ALA A 110 8.91 14.28 -4.55
CA ALA A 110 10.34 14.44 -4.89
C ALA A 110 10.64 14.23 -6.38
N GLY A 111 9.63 13.91 -7.21
CA GLY A 111 9.80 13.66 -8.64
C GLY A 111 10.44 12.32 -8.98
N ILE A 112 10.52 11.39 -8.03
CA ILE A 112 11.08 10.05 -8.21
C ILE A 112 10.04 9.15 -8.91
N ARG A 113 10.42 8.55 -10.04
CA ARG A 113 9.56 7.60 -10.73
C ARG A 113 9.44 6.30 -9.95
N GLN A 114 8.23 5.77 -9.84
CA GLN A 114 7.94 4.56 -9.10
C GLN A 114 7.29 3.54 -10.02
N VAL A 115 7.80 2.32 -10.03
CA VAL A 115 7.21 1.15 -10.69
C VAL A 115 7.09 0.02 -9.70
N ALA A 116 6.26 -0.97 -9.99
CA ALA A 116 6.17 -2.16 -9.16
C ALA A 116 6.58 -3.43 -9.92
N LEU A 117 7.20 -4.37 -9.19
CA LEU A 117 7.61 -5.69 -9.67
C LEU A 117 7.18 -6.73 -8.66
N THR A 118 6.10 -7.46 -8.95
CA THR A 118 5.44 -8.34 -7.97
C THR A 118 5.35 -9.78 -8.45
N ASN A 119 5.52 -10.72 -7.51
CA ASN A 119 5.14 -12.12 -7.71
C ASN A 119 3.65 -12.25 -7.40
N TRP A 120 2.85 -12.48 -8.43
CA TRP A 120 1.41 -12.58 -8.31
C TRP A 120 0.81 -13.26 -9.54
N SER A 121 -0.14 -14.15 -9.35
CA SER A 121 -0.92 -14.70 -10.46
C SER A 121 -1.74 -13.61 -11.17
N ALA A 122 -1.72 -13.58 -12.48
CA ALA A 122 -2.41 -12.56 -13.29
C ALA A 122 -3.91 -12.49 -12.96
N ASP A 123 -4.57 -13.63 -12.83
CA ASP A 123 -6.02 -13.74 -12.58
C ASP A 123 -6.43 -13.12 -11.23
N LEU A 124 -5.58 -13.28 -10.20
CA LEU A 124 -5.85 -12.78 -8.85
C LEU A 124 -5.39 -11.34 -8.66
N PHE A 125 -4.42 -10.87 -9.46
CA PHE A 125 -3.92 -9.51 -9.38
C PHE A 125 -4.93 -8.47 -9.88
N HIS A 126 -5.58 -8.69 -11.02
CA HIS A 126 -6.47 -7.70 -11.63
C HIS A 126 -7.67 -7.29 -10.75
N PRO A 127 -8.35 -8.20 -10.04
CA PRO A 127 -9.37 -7.82 -9.06
C PRO A 127 -8.80 -6.98 -7.93
N THR A 128 -7.65 -7.37 -7.38
CA THR A 128 -6.96 -6.65 -6.29
C THR A 128 -6.56 -5.25 -6.70
N ARG A 129 -5.98 -5.07 -7.89
CA ARG A 129 -5.60 -3.74 -8.40
C ARG A 129 -6.78 -2.76 -8.43
N ARG A 130 -8.00 -3.24 -8.77
CA ARG A 130 -9.20 -2.38 -8.79
C ARG A 130 -9.68 -1.97 -7.40
N ARG A 131 -9.37 -2.78 -6.38
CA ARG A 131 -9.73 -2.52 -4.98
C ARG A 131 -8.84 -1.45 -4.36
N PHE A 132 -7.54 -1.47 -4.64
CA PHE A 132 -6.54 -0.60 -4.01
C PHE A 132 -6.09 0.53 -4.94
N GLY A 133 -6.66 1.73 -4.74
CA GLY A 133 -6.36 2.91 -5.55
C GLY A 133 -4.91 3.39 -5.45
N LEU A 134 -4.21 3.08 -4.37
CA LEU A 134 -2.78 3.37 -4.20
C LEU A 134 -1.94 2.77 -5.34
N LEU A 135 -2.33 1.62 -5.90
CA LEU A 135 -1.63 0.97 -7.01
C LEU A 135 -1.66 1.79 -8.32
N ASN A 136 -2.57 2.76 -8.44
CA ASN A 136 -2.61 3.66 -9.60
C ASN A 136 -1.56 4.77 -9.53
N ARG A 137 -0.82 4.91 -8.43
CA ARG A 137 0.28 5.86 -8.29
C ARG A 137 1.56 5.40 -8.96
N PHE A 138 1.71 4.10 -9.22
CA PHE A 138 2.85 3.56 -9.95
C PHE A 138 2.77 3.91 -11.43
N ALA A 139 3.91 4.31 -12.03
CA ALA A 139 4.02 4.55 -13.47
C ALA A 139 3.74 3.27 -14.28
N GLY A 140 3.97 2.10 -13.67
CA GLY A 140 3.59 0.81 -14.20
C GLY A 140 3.83 -0.31 -13.20
N ILE A 141 3.27 -1.47 -13.48
CA ILE A 141 3.39 -2.67 -12.65
C ILE A 141 3.73 -3.85 -13.56
N VAL A 142 4.77 -4.60 -13.21
CA VAL A 142 5.11 -5.89 -13.82
C VAL A 142 4.63 -7.00 -12.90
N VAL A 143 3.77 -7.86 -13.41
CA VAL A 143 3.17 -8.98 -12.70
C VAL A 143 3.75 -10.28 -13.22
N SER A 144 4.39 -11.05 -12.37
CA SER A 144 5.10 -12.29 -12.75
C SER A 144 4.22 -13.29 -13.50
N GLY A 145 2.95 -13.41 -13.12
CA GLY A 145 1.98 -14.31 -13.78
C GLY A 145 1.65 -13.91 -15.21
N GLU A 146 1.77 -12.62 -15.57
CA GLU A 146 1.62 -12.14 -16.95
C GLU A 146 2.86 -12.47 -17.80
N GLU A 147 4.05 -12.51 -17.17
CA GLU A 147 5.33 -12.75 -17.83
C GLU A 147 5.72 -14.24 -17.85
N GLY A 148 5.03 -15.09 -17.09
CA GLY A 148 5.35 -16.51 -16.96
C GLY A 148 6.65 -16.81 -16.22
N ILE A 149 7.16 -15.84 -15.45
CA ILE A 149 8.45 -15.89 -14.73
C ILE A 149 8.28 -15.15 -13.41
N ALA A 150 8.80 -15.71 -12.30
CA ALA A 150 8.70 -15.10 -10.98
C ALA A 150 10.08 -14.73 -10.40
N LYS A 151 10.15 -13.68 -9.55
CA LYS A 151 11.32 -13.42 -8.72
C LYS A 151 11.64 -14.66 -7.89
N PRO A 152 12.91 -15.01 -7.66
CA PRO A 152 14.11 -14.22 -7.92
C PRO A 152 14.77 -14.45 -9.31
N ASP A 153 14.05 -14.93 -10.32
CA ASP A 153 14.64 -15.12 -11.66
C ASP A 153 15.08 -13.75 -12.23
N PRO A 154 16.37 -13.57 -12.59
CA PRO A 154 16.89 -12.29 -13.08
C PRO A 154 16.21 -11.80 -14.37
N ARG A 155 15.60 -12.69 -15.17
CA ARG A 155 14.89 -12.31 -16.38
C ARG A 155 13.66 -11.44 -16.09
N LEU A 156 12.98 -11.64 -14.96
CA LEU A 156 11.86 -10.80 -14.58
C LEU A 156 12.31 -9.37 -14.22
N PHE A 157 13.48 -9.24 -13.59
CA PHE A 157 14.09 -7.93 -13.34
C PHE A 157 14.51 -7.26 -14.65
N SER A 158 15.08 -8.00 -15.60
CA SER A 158 15.41 -7.43 -16.92
C SER A 158 14.17 -6.88 -17.63
N ILE A 159 13.02 -7.56 -17.51
CA ILE A 159 11.76 -7.08 -18.11
C ILE A 159 11.35 -5.72 -17.54
N VAL A 160 11.38 -5.51 -16.22
CA VAL A 160 11.00 -4.21 -15.64
C VAL A 160 12.00 -3.12 -16.00
N LEU A 161 13.30 -3.42 -16.00
CA LEU A 161 14.35 -2.46 -16.36
C LEU A 161 14.22 -2.02 -17.83
N GLU A 162 14.06 -2.95 -18.76
CA GLU A 162 13.89 -2.66 -20.18
C GLU A 162 12.56 -1.97 -20.49
N ARG A 163 11.45 -2.45 -19.92
CA ARG A 163 10.10 -1.92 -20.18
C ARG A 163 9.94 -0.46 -19.80
N TYR A 164 10.62 -0.03 -18.74
CA TYR A 164 10.53 1.34 -18.22
C TYR A 164 11.81 2.14 -18.45
N ASP A 165 12.76 1.63 -19.22
CA ASP A 165 14.07 2.28 -19.50
C ASP A 165 14.73 2.75 -18.19
N ILE A 166 14.97 1.79 -17.28
CA ILE A 166 15.57 2.02 -15.97
C ILE A 166 17.03 1.59 -15.98
N ASP A 167 17.94 2.52 -15.66
CA ASP A 167 19.33 2.18 -15.38
C ASP A 167 19.46 1.58 -13.98
N PRO A 168 19.89 0.31 -13.84
CA PRO A 168 20.08 -0.32 -12.53
C PRO A 168 20.96 0.51 -11.59
N ALA A 169 21.94 1.25 -12.12
CA ALA A 169 22.85 2.07 -11.32
C ALA A 169 22.15 3.28 -10.68
N SER A 170 21.00 3.71 -11.19
CA SER A 170 20.20 4.83 -10.68
C SER A 170 18.86 4.41 -10.08
N ALA A 171 18.69 3.12 -9.79
CA ALA A 171 17.44 2.58 -9.26
C ALA A 171 17.60 1.88 -7.90
N ILE A 172 16.54 1.94 -7.10
CA ILE A 172 16.43 1.25 -5.81
C ILE A 172 15.33 0.20 -5.93
N PHE A 173 15.61 -1.01 -5.44
CA PHE A 173 14.62 -2.08 -5.32
C PHE A 173 14.24 -2.29 -3.85
N ILE A 174 12.94 -2.31 -3.53
CA ILE A 174 12.39 -2.50 -2.17
C ILE A 174 11.55 -3.78 -2.16
N ASP A 175 11.98 -4.76 -1.36
CA ASP A 175 11.33 -6.09 -1.30
C ASP A 175 11.61 -6.69 0.09
N ASP A 176 10.67 -7.44 0.65
CA ASP A 176 10.81 -8.10 1.96
C ASP A 176 11.54 -9.45 1.89
N ASN A 177 11.74 -9.98 0.67
CA ASN A 177 12.41 -11.26 0.44
C ASN A 177 13.90 -11.06 0.12
N GLN A 178 14.78 -11.60 0.98
CA GLN A 178 16.23 -11.49 0.82
C GLN A 178 16.74 -12.04 -0.51
N HIS A 179 16.18 -13.15 -1.04
CA HIS A 179 16.63 -13.73 -2.31
C HIS A 179 16.32 -12.81 -3.49
N ASN A 180 15.21 -12.10 -3.46
CA ASN A 180 14.87 -11.09 -4.46
C ASN A 180 15.86 -9.91 -4.39
N CYS A 181 16.16 -9.45 -3.18
CA CYS A 181 17.14 -8.40 -2.91
C CYS A 181 18.56 -8.79 -3.42
N ASP A 182 18.98 -10.02 -3.17
CA ASP A 182 20.29 -10.52 -3.62
C ASP A 182 20.39 -10.54 -5.14
N THR A 183 19.33 -10.96 -5.83
CA THR A 183 19.27 -10.95 -7.30
C THR A 183 19.32 -9.51 -7.84
N ALA A 184 18.50 -8.60 -7.30
CA ALA A 184 18.48 -7.20 -7.71
C ALA A 184 19.85 -6.54 -7.51
N LYS A 185 20.52 -6.81 -6.38
CA LYS A 185 21.87 -6.33 -6.11
C LYS A 185 22.89 -6.87 -7.10
N GLY A 186 22.76 -8.14 -7.47
CA GLY A 186 23.61 -8.78 -8.50
C GLY A 186 23.48 -8.14 -9.89
N LEU A 187 22.34 -7.49 -10.16
CA LEU A 187 22.05 -6.74 -11.38
C LEU A 187 22.47 -5.26 -11.30
N GLY A 188 23.02 -4.81 -10.17
CA GLY A 188 23.53 -3.45 -10.00
C GLY A 188 22.57 -2.46 -9.35
N LEU A 189 21.35 -2.88 -8.97
CA LEU A 189 20.44 -2.03 -8.22
C LEU A 189 20.94 -1.78 -6.80
N GLU A 190 20.62 -0.62 -6.24
CA GLU A 190 20.60 -0.44 -4.79
C GLU A 190 19.39 -1.18 -4.23
N VAL A 191 19.51 -1.74 -3.01
CA VAL A 191 18.42 -2.55 -2.44
C VAL A 191 18.07 -2.11 -1.03
N ILE A 192 16.79 -2.16 -0.73
CA ILE A 192 16.25 -2.02 0.62
C ILE A 192 15.50 -3.32 0.95
N ASN A 193 16.10 -4.17 1.80
CA ASN A 193 15.37 -5.30 2.36
C ASN A 193 14.35 -4.75 3.36
N PHE A 194 13.08 -4.82 2.98
CA PHE A 194 11.98 -4.19 3.70
C PHE A 194 11.65 -4.97 4.97
N THR A 195 11.68 -4.28 6.10
CA THR A 195 11.24 -4.80 7.40
C THR A 195 10.14 -3.96 8.03
N GLY A 196 9.76 -2.88 7.36
CA GLY A 196 8.73 -1.94 7.76
C GLY A 196 8.94 -0.57 7.13
N ALA A 197 7.88 0.23 7.09
CA ALA A 197 7.89 1.53 6.39
C ALA A 197 8.90 2.53 7.01
N ASP A 198 9.05 2.57 8.33
CA ASP A 198 9.98 3.48 8.99
C ASP A 198 11.44 3.17 8.63
N GLN A 199 11.80 1.89 8.60
CA GLN A 199 13.12 1.45 8.18
C GLN A 199 13.38 1.79 6.70
N ALA A 200 12.41 1.49 5.83
CA ALA A 200 12.54 1.79 4.41
C ALA A 200 12.66 3.30 4.15
N ARG A 201 11.85 4.10 4.83
CA ARG A 201 11.91 5.56 4.75
C ARG A 201 13.26 6.11 5.20
N GLN A 202 13.78 5.63 6.33
CA GLN A 202 15.09 6.05 6.82
C GLN A 202 16.19 5.73 5.79
N ARG A 203 16.15 4.55 5.18
CA ARG A 203 17.11 4.20 4.12
C ARG A 203 16.99 5.12 2.91
N LEU A 204 15.78 5.53 2.51
CA LEU A 204 15.58 6.50 1.43
C LEU A 204 16.10 7.90 1.79
N VAL A 205 16.04 8.30 3.06
CA VAL A 205 16.70 9.53 3.56
C VAL A 205 18.21 9.39 3.48
N ASP A 206 18.77 8.29 3.98
CA ASP A 206 20.23 8.05 3.95
C ASP A 206 20.81 8.02 2.52
N LEU A 207 19.98 7.58 1.55
CA LEU A 207 20.31 7.56 0.12
C LEU A 207 20.04 8.90 -0.59
N GLY A 208 19.51 9.89 0.12
CA GLY A 208 19.27 11.23 -0.38
C GLY A 208 18.04 11.42 -1.26
N LEU A 209 17.10 10.46 -1.29
CA LEU A 209 15.84 10.59 -2.05
C LEU A 209 14.78 11.37 -1.28
N LEU A 210 14.76 11.23 0.03
CA LEU A 210 13.83 11.93 0.91
C LEU A 210 14.59 12.81 1.91
N GLY A 211 13.94 13.89 2.34
CA GLY A 211 14.39 14.71 3.46
C GLY A 211 13.71 14.34 4.77
N GLU A 212 13.89 15.16 5.80
CA GLU A 212 13.04 15.11 6.99
C GLU A 212 11.59 15.37 6.56
N ARG A 213 10.65 14.64 7.17
CA ARG A 213 9.22 14.87 6.89
C ARG A 213 8.85 16.24 7.46
N ALA A 214 8.26 17.07 6.61
CA ALA A 214 7.78 18.36 7.05
C ALA A 214 6.67 18.20 8.11
N ASP A 215 6.74 19.00 9.17
CA ASP A 215 5.65 19.06 10.12
C ASP A 215 4.38 19.55 9.47
N VAL A 216 3.28 18.85 9.72
CA VAL A 216 1.95 19.29 9.29
C VAL A 216 1.37 20.18 10.37
N PRO A 217 1.09 21.46 10.07
CA PRO A 217 0.48 22.34 11.05
C PRO A 217 -0.86 21.77 11.53
N GLY A 218 -0.99 21.60 12.83
CA GLY A 218 -2.23 21.09 13.43
C GLY A 218 -3.07 22.19 14.07
N PRO A 219 -4.31 21.85 14.43
CA PRO A 219 -5.02 20.60 14.15
C PRO A 219 -5.52 20.49 12.71
N ILE A 220 -5.71 19.26 12.23
CA ILE A 220 -6.37 18.95 10.98
C ILE A 220 -7.75 18.37 11.22
N PHE A 221 -8.61 18.37 10.20
CA PHE A 221 -10.03 18.05 10.33
C PHE A 221 -10.50 17.10 9.25
N HIS A 222 -11.25 16.07 9.62
CA HIS A 222 -11.92 15.18 8.69
C HIS A 222 -13.44 15.31 8.82
N ILE A 223 -14.15 15.48 7.69
CA ILE A 223 -15.62 15.50 7.67
C ILE A 223 -16.13 14.08 7.47
N ALA A 224 -16.74 13.52 8.50
CA ALA A 224 -17.33 12.19 8.48
C ALA A 224 -18.87 12.24 8.46
N LYS A 225 -19.52 11.22 7.87
CA LYS A 225 -20.93 10.98 8.16
C LYS A 225 -21.07 10.45 9.58
N ARG A 226 -21.96 11.04 10.37
CA ARG A 226 -22.19 10.62 11.76
C ARG A 226 -22.42 9.12 11.90
N LYS A 227 -23.25 8.52 11.05
CA LYS A 227 -23.52 7.06 11.09
C LYS A 227 -22.24 6.21 10.84
N GLN A 228 -21.36 6.66 9.94
CA GLN A 228 -20.11 5.95 9.66
C GLN A 228 -19.15 6.09 10.84
N TRP A 229 -19.12 7.25 11.48
CA TRP A 229 -18.30 7.50 12.64
C TRP A 229 -18.78 6.71 13.87
N GLU A 230 -20.10 6.69 14.16
CA GLU A 230 -20.64 5.88 15.25
C GLU A 230 -20.31 4.39 15.07
N ALA A 231 -20.48 3.86 13.85
CA ALA A 231 -20.07 2.49 13.55
C ALA A 231 -18.56 2.24 13.76
N ALA A 232 -17.73 3.21 13.40
CA ALA A 232 -16.29 3.10 13.61
C ALA A 232 -15.91 3.04 15.10
N LYS A 233 -16.60 3.77 15.95
CA LYS A 233 -16.42 3.70 17.43
C LYS A 233 -16.75 2.32 18.00
N GLU A 234 -17.72 1.62 17.39
CA GLU A 234 -18.10 0.26 17.79
C GLU A 234 -17.10 -0.80 17.28
N HIS A 235 -16.56 -0.61 16.07
CA HIS A 235 -15.64 -1.57 15.42
C HIS A 235 -14.17 -1.30 15.69
N GLY A 236 -13.82 -0.13 16.23
CA GLY A 236 -12.45 0.25 16.59
C GLY A 236 -11.62 0.88 15.46
N ASN A 237 -12.15 0.99 14.24
CA ASN A 237 -11.45 1.64 13.12
C ASN A 237 -12.40 2.39 12.18
N TYR A 238 -11.91 3.46 11.56
CA TYR A 238 -12.63 4.25 10.57
C TYR A 238 -12.01 4.05 9.19
N ILE A 239 -12.78 3.47 8.28
CA ILE A 239 -12.32 3.01 6.96
C ILE A 239 -12.68 3.94 5.80
N TRP A 240 -13.20 5.13 6.06
CA TRP A 240 -13.68 6.03 5.02
C TRP A 240 -12.67 7.15 4.76
N SER A 241 -12.30 7.32 3.50
CA SER A 241 -11.51 8.45 3.01
C SER A 241 -12.38 9.70 2.83
N THR A 242 -13.58 9.49 2.30
CA THR A 242 -14.63 10.51 2.14
C THR A 242 -15.99 9.86 2.38
N ARG A 243 -17.08 10.61 2.20
CA ARG A 243 -18.45 10.11 2.42
C ARG A 243 -18.85 8.84 1.65
N ARG A 244 -18.16 8.49 0.55
CA ARG A 244 -18.50 7.37 -0.34
C ARG A 244 -17.30 6.52 -0.76
N VAL A 245 -16.10 6.95 -0.42
CA VAL A 245 -14.86 6.31 -0.85
C VAL A 245 -14.15 5.78 0.39
N THR A 246 -13.74 4.52 0.33
CA THR A 246 -12.99 3.90 1.42
C THR A 246 -11.50 4.25 1.35
N LEU A 247 -10.80 4.04 2.46
CA LEU A 247 -9.35 4.15 2.55
C LEU A 247 -8.65 3.26 1.50
N GLU A 248 -9.10 2.02 1.32
CA GLU A 248 -8.54 1.10 0.32
C GLU A 248 -8.65 1.66 -1.10
N THR A 249 -9.82 2.19 -1.45
CA THR A 249 -10.07 2.75 -2.79
C THR A 249 -9.27 4.03 -3.04
N GLN A 250 -9.05 4.86 -2.00
CA GLN A 250 -8.34 6.14 -2.12
C GLN A 250 -6.84 6.03 -1.87
N GLY A 251 -6.45 5.22 -0.89
CA GLY A 251 -5.09 5.08 -0.40
C GLY A 251 -4.75 5.95 0.82
N PHE A 252 -5.64 6.88 1.21
CA PHE A 252 -5.49 7.78 2.35
C PHE A 252 -6.84 8.33 2.81
N VAL A 253 -6.89 8.95 3.99
CA VAL A 253 -8.06 9.69 4.50
C VAL A 253 -7.86 11.18 4.21
N HIS A 254 -8.83 11.80 3.50
CA HIS A 254 -8.81 13.24 3.25
C HIS A 254 -9.04 14.04 4.52
N CYS A 255 -8.14 14.97 4.78
CA CYS A 255 -8.32 15.95 5.85
C CYS A 255 -8.26 17.38 5.29
N SER A 256 -8.49 18.36 6.15
CA SER A 256 -8.57 19.79 5.83
C SER A 256 -7.93 20.61 6.93
N SER A 257 -7.46 21.82 6.61
CA SER A 257 -7.25 22.86 7.63
C SER A 257 -8.59 23.40 8.12
N ALA A 258 -8.61 24.23 9.17
CA ALA A 258 -9.84 24.82 9.69
C ALA A 258 -10.56 25.67 8.64
N GLU A 259 -9.82 26.43 7.85
CA GLU A 259 -10.35 27.30 6.79
C GLU A 259 -10.95 26.50 5.62
N GLN A 260 -10.46 25.27 5.39
CA GLN A 260 -10.89 24.41 4.30
C GLN A 260 -12.16 23.61 4.63
N VAL A 261 -12.55 23.46 5.90
CA VAL A 261 -13.69 22.62 6.32
C VAL A 261 -14.99 23.06 5.62
N LEU A 262 -15.34 24.34 5.65
CA LEU A 262 -16.58 24.84 5.02
C LEU A 262 -16.56 24.78 3.48
N PRO A 263 -15.49 25.17 2.79
CA PRO A 263 -15.35 24.93 1.35
C PRO A 263 -15.53 23.47 0.95
N VAL A 264 -14.90 22.53 1.68
CA VAL A 264 -15.03 21.09 1.44
C VAL A 264 -16.45 20.61 1.74
N ARG A 265 -17.07 21.07 2.84
CA ARG A 265 -18.48 20.80 3.17
C ARG A 265 -19.39 21.21 2.02
N THR A 266 -19.24 22.40 1.50
CA THR A 266 -20.06 22.95 0.42
C THR A 266 -19.87 22.18 -0.89
N ARG A 267 -18.62 21.85 -1.25
CA ARG A 267 -18.29 21.15 -2.49
C ARG A 267 -18.71 19.67 -2.46
N SER A 268 -18.49 19.00 -1.34
CA SER A 268 -18.54 17.52 -1.30
C SER A 268 -19.70 16.92 -0.48
N TYR A 269 -20.39 17.74 0.34
CA TYR A 269 -21.43 17.27 1.26
C TYR A 269 -22.68 18.15 1.24
N SER A 270 -22.88 18.96 0.19
CA SER A 270 -23.99 19.95 0.11
C SER A 270 -25.41 19.34 0.19
N ASP A 271 -25.54 18.07 -0.15
CA ASP A 271 -26.80 17.31 -0.14
C ASP A 271 -27.12 16.65 1.22
N LEU A 272 -26.25 16.82 2.23
CA LEU A 272 -26.44 16.28 3.58
C LEU A 272 -26.80 17.40 4.57
N ALA A 273 -27.64 17.12 5.55
CA ALA A 273 -27.89 18.04 6.64
C ALA A 273 -26.72 18.10 7.63
N ASP A 274 -26.56 19.21 8.33
CA ASP A 274 -25.42 19.43 9.23
C ASP A 274 -25.41 18.45 10.41
N ASP A 275 -26.55 17.97 10.86
CA ASP A 275 -26.68 16.96 11.92
C ASP A 275 -26.34 15.54 11.46
N GLU A 276 -26.31 15.28 10.14
CA GLU A 276 -25.81 14.03 9.56
C GLU A 276 -24.28 13.96 9.50
N LEU A 277 -23.59 15.10 9.76
CA LEU A 277 -22.15 15.24 9.69
C LEU A 277 -21.55 15.40 11.09
N VAL A 278 -20.28 15.03 11.20
CA VAL A 278 -19.40 15.33 12.32
C VAL A 278 -18.04 15.68 11.77
N VAL A 279 -17.38 16.67 12.36
CA VAL A 279 -15.99 17.02 12.02
C VAL A 279 -15.08 16.45 13.10
N LEU A 280 -14.19 15.57 12.68
CA LEU A 280 -13.21 14.92 13.55
C LEU A 280 -11.95 15.78 13.57
N GLN A 281 -11.60 16.29 14.75
CA GLN A 281 -10.36 17.04 14.98
C GLN A 281 -9.24 16.06 15.31
N LEU A 282 -8.11 16.19 14.62
CA LEU A 282 -6.94 15.33 14.73
C LEU A 282 -5.70 16.18 15.00
N ASP A 283 -4.83 15.67 15.87
CA ASP A 283 -3.49 16.22 16.05
C ASP A 283 -2.50 15.38 15.22
N PRO A 284 -1.90 15.92 14.15
CA PRO A 284 -0.97 15.16 13.30
C PRO A 284 0.18 14.51 14.07
N ALA A 285 0.63 15.15 15.17
CA ALA A 285 1.73 14.62 15.99
C ALA A 285 1.33 13.43 16.87
N ALA A 286 0.03 13.24 17.11
CA ALA A 286 -0.52 12.15 17.93
C ALA A 286 -1.05 10.98 17.14
N LEU A 287 -1.11 11.08 15.79
CA LEU A 287 -1.59 10.01 14.92
C LEU A 287 -0.56 8.90 14.77
N SER A 288 -1.01 7.66 14.75
CA SER A 288 -0.17 6.48 14.48
C SER A 288 0.25 6.38 13.02
N ALA A 289 -0.54 6.95 12.10
CA ALA A 289 -0.24 6.98 10.68
C ALA A 289 0.25 8.38 10.24
N PRO A 290 1.18 8.45 9.27
CA PRO A 290 1.72 9.72 8.81
C PRO A 290 0.72 10.55 8.03
N VAL A 291 0.82 11.87 8.17
CA VAL A 291 0.09 12.85 7.38
C VAL A 291 1.02 13.49 6.37
N ILE A 292 0.61 13.55 5.11
CA ILE A 292 1.35 14.19 4.01
C ILE A 292 0.51 15.33 3.45
N MET A 293 1.12 16.50 3.29
CA MET A 293 0.49 17.62 2.56
C MET A 293 0.60 17.38 1.07
N GLU A 294 -0.52 17.31 0.35
CA GLU A 294 -0.54 17.09 -1.09
C GLU A 294 -1.38 18.14 -1.80
N ALA A 295 -0.92 18.57 -2.97
CA ALA A 295 -1.67 19.49 -3.81
C ALA A 295 -2.86 18.80 -4.48
N ASP A 296 -4.05 19.39 -4.40
CA ASP A 296 -5.19 19.00 -5.23
C ASP A 296 -4.85 19.27 -6.70
N PRO A 297 -4.91 18.26 -7.59
CA PRO A 297 -4.49 18.42 -8.98
C PRO A 297 -5.27 19.48 -9.77
N SER A 298 -6.49 19.80 -9.34
CA SER A 298 -7.37 20.76 -10.04
C SER A 298 -7.19 22.20 -9.57
N SER A 299 -6.89 22.41 -8.29
CA SER A 299 -6.79 23.75 -7.69
C SER A 299 -5.36 24.14 -7.31
N GLY A 300 -4.46 23.19 -7.12
CA GLY A 300 -3.13 23.39 -6.56
C GLY A 300 -3.13 23.66 -5.04
N GLU A 301 -4.30 23.66 -4.40
CA GLU A 301 -4.44 23.88 -2.97
C GLU A 301 -3.92 22.67 -2.19
N GLN A 302 -3.19 22.92 -1.10
CA GLN A 302 -2.60 21.86 -0.28
C GLN A 302 -3.62 21.31 0.72
N TYR A 303 -3.76 19.98 0.76
CA TYR A 303 -4.60 19.28 1.72
C TYR A 303 -3.79 18.26 2.51
N PRO A 304 -4.04 18.12 3.83
CA PRO A 304 -3.46 17.04 4.62
C PRO A 304 -4.15 15.72 4.30
N HIS A 305 -3.36 14.69 4.01
CA HIS A 305 -3.82 13.33 3.74
C HIS A 305 -3.21 12.36 4.77
N LEU A 306 -4.08 11.65 5.52
CA LEU A 306 -3.67 10.65 6.49
C LEU A 306 -3.47 9.30 5.79
N TYR A 307 -2.24 8.78 5.78
CA TYR A 307 -1.85 7.55 5.11
C TYR A 307 -1.96 6.32 6.03
N GLY A 308 -3.15 6.05 6.49
CA GLY A 308 -3.48 4.90 7.34
C GLY A 308 -4.91 4.96 7.84
N GLU A 309 -5.26 3.98 8.64
CA GLU A 309 -6.55 3.92 9.31
C GLU A 309 -6.63 5.01 10.37
N LEU A 310 -7.79 5.63 10.51
CA LEU A 310 -8.08 6.52 11.62
C LEU A 310 -8.69 5.72 12.77
N VAL A 311 -7.97 5.66 13.89
CA VAL A 311 -8.44 4.97 15.09
C VAL A 311 -9.26 5.95 15.93
N PRO A 312 -10.48 5.58 16.41
CA PRO A 312 -11.31 6.50 17.17
C PRO A 312 -10.65 7.14 18.39
N SER A 313 -9.72 6.45 19.06
CA SER A 313 -8.96 6.99 20.19
C SER A 313 -7.97 8.11 19.84
N GLU A 314 -7.66 8.30 18.55
CA GLU A 314 -6.78 9.36 18.05
C GLU A 314 -7.54 10.65 17.72
N VAL A 315 -8.87 10.63 17.78
CA VAL A 315 -9.70 11.82 17.56
C VAL A 315 -9.73 12.66 18.84
N SER A 316 -9.18 13.87 18.76
CA SER A 316 -9.07 14.77 19.89
C SER A 316 -10.40 15.47 20.24
N ALA A 317 -11.27 15.69 19.24
CA ALA A 317 -12.62 16.24 19.44
C ALA A 317 -13.57 15.86 18.29
N GLU A 318 -14.85 15.72 18.63
CA GLU A 318 -15.97 15.66 17.69
C GLU A 318 -16.69 17.01 17.68
N LEU A 319 -16.65 17.72 16.55
CA LEU A 319 -17.18 19.07 16.41
C LEU A 319 -18.39 19.10 15.47
N PRO A 320 -19.40 19.93 15.74
CA PRO A 320 -20.43 20.19 14.75
C PRO A 320 -19.85 21.02 13.59
N ILE A 321 -20.36 20.82 12.37
CA ILE A 321 -19.91 21.59 11.21
C ILE A 321 -20.10 23.11 11.40
N THR A 322 -21.09 23.49 12.18
CA THR A 322 -21.40 24.89 12.51
C THR A 322 -20.31 25.56 13.36
N ALA A 323 -19.43 24.82 14.02
CA ALA A 323 -18.30 25.36 14.77
C ALA A 323 -17.33 26.16 13.86
N PHE A 324 -17.34 25.91 12.56
CA PHE A 324 -16.49 26.54 11.56
C PHE A 324 -17.14 27.75 10.89
N ALA A 325 -18.42 28.03 11.15
CA ALA A 325 -19.15 29.13 10.53
C ALA A 325 -18.66 30.54 10.92
N GLY A 326 -17.78 30.67 11.93
CA GLY A 326 -17.17 31.92 12.38
C GLY A 326 -15.68 32.08 12.04
N ALA A 327 -15.06 31.10 11.36
CA ALA A 327 -13.64 31.12 11.05
C ALA A 327 -13.29 31.89 9.74
N VAL A 328 -14.27 32.49 9.08
CA VAL A 328 -14.09 33.34 7.88
C VAL A 328 -14.28 34.79 8.31
N LEU A 329 -13.21 35.39 8.81
CA LEU A 329 -13.03 36.87 8.86
C LEU A 329 -11.59 37.18 8.46
#